data_6a5aed7a0c929708003a6ab2fc931314
#
_entry.id   6a5aed7a0c929708003a6ab2fc931314
#
_cell.length_a   1.000
_cell.length_b   1.000
_cell.length_c   1.000
_cell.angle_alpha   90.00
_cell.angle_beta   90.00
_cell.angle_gamma   90.00
#
_symmetry.space_group_name_H-M   'P 1'
#
loop_
_entity.id
_entity.type
_entity.pdbx_description
1 polymer ?
#
loop_
_entity_poly.entity_id
_entity_poly.type
_entity_poly.pdbx_seq_one_letter_code
_entity_poly.pdbx_strand_id
1 'polypeptide(L)'
;MSQSLPSALSDLSQSLQTTDWHPLLLSLKVAGVATVLALVAGTALGWLFARRRFAGSSVLEAICILPLVLPPTVIGYAILVLAGRRSVVGGWLYEYFGYTIVFNWHGAVVASAVVALPLVLKSASAAFGGVDRSLEAAARTLRQSAWSSFVRVTLPLAWPGILAGTLLAFARAMGEFGASLMVAGSIPGRTQTLSMAIYDAVQAGEDRTALLLVLVTSVLSVALLVVSNRFLSPR
;
A
#
# COMPACT_ATOMS: atom_id res chain seq x y z
N MET A 1 -9.49 25.41 -33.12
CA MET A 1 -8.24 24.64 -33.06
C MET A 1 -8.60 23.16 -33.19
N SER A 2 -8.76 22.67 -34.42
CA SER A 2 -9.07 21.25 -34.70
C SER A 2 -7.77 20.55 -35.11
N GLN A 3 -7.09 19.96 -34.13
CA GLN A 3 -6.06 18.97 -34.47
C GLN A 3 -6.77 17.75 -35.07
N SER A 4 -6.33 17.33 -36.26
CA SER A 4 -6.87 16.13 -36.90
C SER A 4 -6.50 14.90 -36.07
N LEU A 5 -7.43 13.95 -35.89
CA LEU A 5 -7.22 12.69 -35.16
C LEU A 5 -5.86 11.98 -35.46
N PRO A 6 -5.38 11.97 -36.75
CA PRO A 6 -4.08 11.35 -37.06
C PRO A 6 -2.88 12.07 -36.45
N SER A 7 -2.89 13.40 -36.33
CA SER A 7 -1.78 14.13 -35.69
C SER A 7 -1.77 13.94 -34.18
N ALA A 8 -2.92 13.85 -33.52
CA ALA A 8 -3.00 13.57 -32.11
C ALA A 8 -2.50 12.14 -31.77
N LEU A 9 -2.75 11.15 -32.62
CA LEU A 9 -2.26 9.77 -32.43
C LEU A 9 -0.74 9.68 -32.67
N SER A 10 -0.18 10.42 -33.65
CA SER A 10 1.28 10.45 -33.85
C SER A 10 2.00 11.13 -32.68
N ASP A 11 1.44 12.23 -32.15
CA ASP A 11 1.99 12.93 -31.00
C ASP A 11 1.94 12.05 -29.71
N LEU A 12 0.87 11.31 -29.51
CA LEU A 12 0.74 10.32 -28.42
C LEU A 12 1.78 9.20 -28.56
N SER A 13 1.95 8.64 -29.76
CA SER A 13 2.94 7.56 -29.96
C SER A 13 4.37 8.04 -29.73
N GLN A 14 4.70 9.25 -30.14
CA GLN A 14 6.01 9.86 -29.90
C GLN A 14 6.22 10.16 -28.41
N SER A 15 5.20 10.67 -27.70
CA SER A 15 5.25 10.93 -26.27
C SER A 15 5.44 9.63 -25.46
N LEU A 16 4.81 8.54 -25.88
CA LEU A 16 4.98 7.22 -25.25
C LEU A 16 6.41 6.68 -25.38
N GLN A 17 7.10 6.95 -26.48
CA GLN A 17 8.48 6.50 -26.71
C GLN A 17 9.53 7.35 -25.97
N THR A 18 9.24 8.62 -25.72
CA THR A 18 10.16 9.56 -25.06
C THR A 18 9.96 9.63 -23.53
N THR A 19 8.85 9.11 -23.04
CA THR A 19 8.53 9.15 -21.60
C THR A 19 9.38 8.15 -20.81
N ASP A 20 9.96 8.61 -19.70
CA ASP A 20 10.63 7.74 -18.74
C ASP A 20 9.59 6.90 -17.97
N TRP A 21 9.64 5.59 -18.13
CA TRP A 21 8.75 4.63 -17.46
C TRP A 21 9.27 4.15 -16.11
N HIS A 22 10.46 4.62 -15.69
CA HIS A 22 11.02 4.24 -14.39
C HIS A 22 10.07 4.57 -13.21
N PRO A 23 9.40 5.73 -13.17
CA PRO A 23 8.45 6.06 -12.09
C PRO A 23 7.28 5.07 -11.98
N LEU A 24 6.78 4.55 -13.12
CA LEU A 24 5.72 3.54 -13.12
C LEU A 24 6.21 2.21 -12.52
N LEU A 25 7.36 1.72 -12.97
CA LEU A 25 7.95 0.48 -12.47
C LEU A 25 8.28 0.59 -10.99
N LEU A 26 8.81 1.75 -10.56
CA LEU A 26 9.11 2.00 -9.16
C LEU A 26 7.83 2.02 -8.31
N SER A 27 6.75 2.66 -8.79
CA SER A 27 5.47 2.68 -8.09
C SER A 27 4.90 1.27 -7.90
N LEU A 28 4.92 0.44 -8.94
CA LEU A 28 4.48 -0.95 -8.85
C LEU A 28 5.32 -1.76 -7.84
N LYS A 29 6.64 -1.57 -7.87
CA LYS A 29 7.57 -2.21 -6.92
C LYS A 29 7.30 -1.76 -5.49
N VAL A 30 7.20 -0.45 -5.25
CA VAL A 30 6.94 0.13 -3.93
C VAL A 30 5.59 -0.34 -3.40
N ALA A 31 4.52 -0.22 -4.20
CA ALA A 31 3.19 -0.64 -3.81
C ALA A 31 3.11 -2.15 -3.56
N GLY A 32 3.75 -2.97 -4.40
CA GLY A 32 3.80 -4.42 -4.21
C GLY A 32 4.44 -4.81 -2.89
N VAL A 33 5.65 -4.30 -2.60
CA VAL A 33 6.36 -4.60 -1.35
C VAL A 33 5.61 -4.03 -0.14
N ALA A 34 5.11 -2.79 -0.22
CA ALA A 34 4.33 -2.17 0.84
C ALA A 34 3.05 -2.99 1.16
N THR A 35 2.37 -3.48 0.12
CA THR A 35 1.17 -4.31 0.27
C THR A 35 1.48 -5.65 0.94
N VAL A 36 2.59 -6.30 0.61
CA VAL A 36 3.01 -7.54 1.27
C VAL A 36 3.28 -7.30 2.76
N LEU A 37 3.96 -6.21 3.11
CA LEU A 37 4.19 -5.83 4.51
C LEU A 37 2.87 -5.54 5.23
N ALA A 38 1.97 -4.77 4.59
CA ALA A 38 0.66 -4.47 5.13
C ALA A 38 -0.22 -5.73 5.26
N LEU A 39 -0.15 -6.68 4.31
CA LEU A 39 -0.86 -7.96 4.36
C LEU A 39 -0.43 -8.77 5.57
N VAL A 40 0.87 -8.97 5.76
CA VAL A 40 1.39 -9.78 6.88
C VAL A 40 1.04 -9.12 8.22
N ALA A 41 1.39 -7.85 8.40
CA ALA A 41 1.15 -7.14 9.65
C ALA A 41 -0.35 -6.91 9.91
N GLY A 42 -1.09 -6.47 8.89
CA GLY A 42 -2.52 -6.18 8.98
C GLY A 42 -3.36 -7.43 9.25
N THR A 43 -3.02 -8.56 8.62
CA THR A 43 -3.71 -9.84 8.88
C THR A 43 -3.43 -10.34 10.30
N ALA A 44 -2.18 -10.28 10.77
CA ALA A 44 -1.81 -10.68 12.13
C ALA A 44 -2.52 -9.81 13.19
N LEU A 45 -2.49 -8.49 13.02
CA LEU A 45 -3.17 -7.54 13.90
C LEU A 45 -4.70 -7.69 13.80
N GLY A 46 -5.25 -7.87 12.60
CA GLY A 46 -6.67 -8.09 12.39
C GLY A 46 -7.19 -9.35 13.09
N TRP A 47 -6.43 -10.44 13.01
CA TRP A 47 -6.73 -11.65 13.76
C TRP A 47 -6.67 -11.42 15.28
N LEU A 48 -5.63 -10.72 15.76
CA LEU A 48 -5.46 -10.40 17.18
C LEU A 48 -6.69 -9.62 17.70
N PHE A 49 -7.09 -8.55 17.05
CA PHE A 49 -8.20 -7.71 17.48
C PHE A 49 -9.57 -8.39 17.32
N ALA A 50 -9.76 -9.27 16.32
CA ALA A 50 -11.00 -10.04 16.16
C ALA A 50 -11.18 -11.11 17.24
N ARG A 51 -10.07 -11.69 17.74
CA ARG A 51 -10.12 -12.90 18.58
C ARG A 51 -9.77 -12.66 20.06
N ARG A 52 -9.04 -11.58 20.34
CA ARG A 52 -8.54 -11.29 21.70
C ARG A 52 -8.99 -9.93 22.18
N ARG A 53 -9.69 -9.89 23.31
CA ARG A 53 -9.93 -8.66 24.08
C ARG A 53 -8.95 -8.61 25.25
N PHE A 54 -8.11 -7.60 25.31
CA PHE A 54 -7.17 -7.33 26.38
C PHE A 54 -7.21 -5.84 26.74
N ALA A 55 -6.78 -5.50 27.95
CA ALA A 55 -6.73 -4.12 28.40
C ALA A 55 -5.83 -3.30 27.42
N GLY A 56 -6.35 -2.20 26.88
CA GLY A 56 -5.63 -1.36 25.91
C GLY A 56 -5.78 -1.78 24.43
N SER A 57 -6.50 -2.89 24.11
CA SER A 57 -6.71 -3.33 22.73
C SER A 57 -7.34 -2.23 21.84
N SER A 58 -8.30 -1.47 22.38
CA SER A 58 -8.95 -0.37 21.64
C SER A 58 -7.99 0.78 21.34
N VAL A 59 -7.07 1.09 22.27
CA VAL A 59 -6.07 2.14 22.06
C VAL A 59 -5.05 1.69 21.01
N LEU A 60 -4.58 0.44 21.10
CA LEU A 60 -3.64 -0.11 20.11
C LEU A 60 -4.28 -0.18 18.73
N GLU A 61 -5.55 -0.60 18.62
CA GLU A 61 -6.29 -0.59 17.38
C GLU A 61 -6.41 0.83 16.82
N ALA A 62 -6.75 1.82 17.64
CA ALA A 62 -6.83 3.22 17.24
C ALA A 62 -5.49 3.75 16.71
N ILE A 63 -4.36 3.41 17.37
CA ILE A 63 -3.02 3.76 16.89
C ILE A 63 -2.73 3.12 15.53
N CYS A 64 -3.08 1.85 15.34
CA CYS A 64 -2.88 1.18 14.04
C CYS A 64 -3.74 1.76 12.92
N ILE A 65 -4.90 2.39 13.23
CA ILE A 65 -5.80 2.99 12.26
C ILE A 65 -5.50 4.47 12.06
N LEU A 66 -4.78 5.10 12.97
CA LEU A 66 -4.46 6.53 12.94
C LEU A 66 -3.91 7.01 11.59
N PRO A 67 -3.07 6.24 10.85
CA PRO A 67 -2.60 6.64 9.52
C PRO A 67 -3.70 6.86 8.47
N LEU A 68 -4.90 6.32 8.68
CA LEU A 68 -6.03 6.55 7.77
C LEU A 68 -6.65 7.94 7.93
N VAL A 69 -6.51 8.54 9.12
CA VAL A 69 -7.14 9.82 9.49
C VAL A 69 -6.15 10.98 9.38
N LEU A 70 -4.89 10.72 9.69
CA LEU A 70 -3.84 11.75 9.64
C LEU A 70 -3.51 12.16 8.20
N PRO A 71 -3.20 13.45 7.97
CA PRO A 71 -2.62 13.88 6.69
C PRO A 71 -1.36 13.09 6.36
N PRO A 72 -1.17 12.66 5.09
CA PRO A 72 0.01 11.90 4.68
C PRO A 72 1.35 12.57 5.02
N THR A 73 1.41 13.90 4.97
CA THR A 73 2.59 14.69 5.35
C THR A 73 2.97 14.53 6.82
N VAL A 74 1.97 14.42 7.72
CA VAL A 74 2.20 14.18 9.15
C VAL A 74 2.81 12.80 9.37
N ILE A 75 2.30 11.79 8.66
CA ILE A 75 2.84 10.42 8.69
C ILE A 75 4.28 10.42 8.18
N GLY A 76 4.53 11.08 7.04
CA GLY A 76 5.88 11.19 6.47
C GLY A 76 6.85 11.86 7.42
N TYR A 77 6.44 12.95 8.09
CA TYR A 77 7.25 13.62 9.09
C TYR A 77 7.53 12.71 10.31
N ALA A 78 6.53 11.99 10.80
CA ALA A 78 6.73 11.06 11.90
C ALA A 78 7.73 9.94 11.54
N ILE A 79 7.65 9.40 10.32
CA ILE A 79 8.62 8.41 9.83
C ILE A 79 10.02 9.04 9.73
N LEU A 80 10.14 10.28 9.23
CA LEU A 80 11.42 11.00 9.17
C LEU A 80 12.06 11.14 10.57
N VAL A 81 11.26 11.50 11.57
CA VAL A 81 11.75 11.65 12.96
C VAL A 81 12.16 10.30 13.53
N LEU A 82 11.43 9.21 13.24
CA LEU A 82 11.69 7.88 13.79
C LEU A 82 12.81 7.12 13.05
N ALA A 83 12.93 7.29 11.74
CA ALA A 83 13.85 6.55 10.87
C ALA A 83 14.99 7.40 10.29
N GLY A 84 15.02 8.70 10.58
CA GLY A 84 16.10 9.60 10.15
C GLY A 84 17.43 9.30 10.84
N ARG A 85 18.57 9.67 10.23
CA ARG A 85 19.93 9.39 10.74
C ARG A 85 20.19 9.85 12.17
N ARG A 86 19.46 10.86 12.66
CA ARG A 86 19.60 11.38 14.03
C ARG A 86 18.70 10.66 15.05
N SER A 87 17.83 9.75 14.59
CA SER A 87 16.98 8.94 15.46
C SER A 87 17.73 7.73 15.99
N VAL A 88 17.19 7.11 17.06
CA VAL A 88 17.79 5.89 17.62
C VAL A 88 17.79 4.76 16.57
N VAL A 89 16.68 4.57 15.85
CA VAL A 89 16.54 3.50 14.84
C VAL A 89 17.38 3.79 13.60
N GLY A 90 17.27 4.99 13.04
CA GLY A 90 18.01 5.37 11.82
C GLY A 90 19.49 5.54 12.08
N GLY A 91 19.90 6.04 13.25
CA GLY A 91 21.30 6.14 13.66
C GLY A 91 21.94 4.75 13.81
N TRP A 92 21.29 3.83 14.53
CA TRP A 92 21.73 2.45 14.64
C TRP A 92 21.89 1.77 13.27
N LEU A 93 20.91 1.94 12.39
CA LEU A 93 20.96 1.37 11.03
C LEU A 93 22.15 1.94 10.23
N TYR A 94 22.44 3.23 10.41
CA TYR A 94 23.55 3.87 9.73
C TYR A 94 24.92 3.45 10.30
N GLU A 95 25.07 3.37 11.61
CA GLU A 95 26.33 3.00 12.27
C GLU A 95 26.74 1.55 11.96
N TYR A 96 25.78 0.59 11.98
CA TYR A 96 26.10 -0.82 11.79
C TYR A 96 26.08 -1.28 10.33
N PHE A 97 25.26 -0.64 9.48
CA PHE A 97 25.05 -1.09 8.09
C PHE A 97 25.41 -0.03 7.05
N GLY A 98 25.78 1.18 7.44
CA GLY A 98 26.03 2.30 6.52
C GLY A 98 24.80 2.72 5.71
N TYR A 99 23.60 2.32 6.15
CA TYR A 99 22.37 2.38 5.38
C TYR A 99 21.38 3.42 5.93
N THR A 100 20.72 4.17 5.03
CA THR A 100 19.64 5.10 5.39
C THR A 100 18.35 4.73 4.67
N ILE A 101 17.24 4.68 5.42
CA ILE A 101 15.90 4.50 4.87
C ILE A 101 15.44 5.77 4.15
N VAL A 102 15.80 6.93 4.70
CA VAL A 102 15.45 8.25 4.16
C VAL A 102 16.22 8.51 2.86
N PHE A 103 15.56 9.17 1.89
CA PHE A 103 16.04 9.41 0.53
C PHE A 103 16.39 8.13 -0.25
N ASN A 104 15.65 7.04 0.06
CA ASN A 104 15.75 5.77 -0.62
C ASN A 104 14.34 5.26 -0.96
N TRP A 105 14.20 4.42 -1.99
CA TRP A 105 12.92 3.82 -2.35
C TRP A 105 12.31 2.96 -1.22
N HIS A 106 13.13 2.41 -0.32
CA HIS A 106 12.66 1.74 0.88
C HIS A 106 11.90 2.68 1.83
N GLY A 107 12.26 3.96 1.86
CA GLY A 107 11.51 4.98 2.59
C GLY A 107 10.09 5.15 2.03
N ALA A 108 9.95 5.13 0.70
CA ALA A 108 8.65 5.14 0.05
C ALA A 108 7.84 3.86 0.37
N VAL A 109 8.51 2.68 0.45
CA VAL A 109 7.87 1.42 0.87
C VAL A 109 7.34 1.52 2.30
N VAL A 110 8.14 2.01 3.25
CA VAL A 110 7.71 2.16 4.64
C VAL A 110 6.53 3.13 4.74
N ALA A 111 6.62 4.28 4.06
CA ALA A 111 5.54 5.27 4.04
C ALA A 111 4.23 4.67 3.48
N SER A 112 4.31 4.02 2.32
CA SER A 112 3.15 3.38 1.68
C SER A 112 2.59 2.23 2.53
N ALA A 113 3.45 1.42 3.17
CA ALA A 113 3.02 0.31 4.03
C ALA A 113 2.25 0.81 5.26
N VAL A 114 2.75 1.86 5.93
CA VAL A 114 2.09 2.46 7.09
C VAL A 114 0.70 2.99 6.73
N VAL A 115 0.58 3.66 5.58
CA VAL A 115 -0.70 4.23 5.12
C VAL A 115 -1.68 3.15 4.63
N ALA A 116 -1.18 2.04 4.07
CA ALA A 116 -1.98 0.93 3.56
C ALA A 116 -2.41 -0.06 4.68
N LEU A 117 -1.65 -0.17 5.75
CA LEU A 117 -1.86 -1.11 6.86
C LEU A 117 -3.29 -1.10 7.43
N PRO A 118 -3.92 0.07 7.72
CA PRO A 118 -5.26 0.12 8.28
C PRO A 118 -6.33 -0.57 7.43
N LEU A 119 -6.18 -0.54 6.10
CA LEU A 119 -7.14 -1.14 5.16
C LEU A 119 -7.14 -2.66 5.28
N VAL A 120 -5.95 -3.28 5.30
CA VAL A 120 -5.83 -4.73 5.51
C VAL A 120 -6.28 -5.10 6.92
N LEU A 121 -5.85 -4.35 7.94
CA LEU A 121 -6.20 -4.61 9.33
C LEU A 121 -7.71 -4.64 9.53
N LYS A 122 -8.43 -3.62 9.06
CA LYS A 122 -9.90 -3.54 9.21
C LYS A 122 -10.62 -4.64 8.45
N SER A 123 -10.23 -4.90 7.21
CA SER A 123 -10.81 -5.98 6.40
C SER A 123 -10.54 -7.35 7.01
N ALA A 124 -9.32 -7.61 7.47
CA ALA A 124 -8.95 -8.86 8.12
C ALA A 124 -9.69 -9.04 9.46
N SER A 125 -9.78 -7.97 10.28
CA SER A 125 -10.53 -8.01 11.54
C SER A 125 -12.00 -8.33 11.33
N ALA A 126 -12.64 -7.71 10.34
CA ALA A 126 -14.03 -8.00 9.98
C ALA A 126 -14.19 -9.43 9.45
N ALA A 127 -13.28 -9.88 8.57
CA ALA A 127 -13.30 -11.23 8.01
C ALA A 127 -13.15 -12.31 9.09
N PHE A 128 -12.17 -12.17 9.99
CA PHE A 128 -11.99 -13.11 11.12
C PHE A 128 -13.14 -13.04 12.12
N GLY A 129 -13.71 -11.85 12.35
CA GLY A 129 -14.89 -11.68 13.21
C GLY A 129 -16.14 -12.35 12.67
N GLY A 130 -16.28 -12.44 11.34
CA GLY A 130 -17.39 -13.10 10.66
C GLY A 130 -17.30 -14.64 10.63
N VAL A 131 -16.15 -15.24 10.96
CA VAL A 131 -16.03 -16.70 11.02
C VAL A 131 -16.70 -17.24 12.28
N ASP A 132 -17.67 -18.12 12.12
CA ASP A 132 -18.40 -18.74 13.23
C ASP A 132 -17.44 -19.59 14.08
N ARG A 133 -17.42 -19.31 15.37
CA ARG A 133 -16.61 -20.06 16.36
C ARG A 133 -17.05 -21.52 16.53
N SER A 134 -18.28 -21.84 16.18
CA SER A 134 -18.79 -23.24 16.19
C SER A 134 -18.01 -24.12 15.23
N LEU A 135 -17.57 -23.61 14.08
CA LEU A 135 -16.77 -24.34 13.10
C LEU A 135 -15.36 -24.67 13.66
N GLU A 136 -14.76 -23.74 14.40
CA GLU A 136 -13.49 -23.99 15.08
C GLU A 136 -13.66 -24.99 16.22
N ALA A 137 -14.76 -24.92 16.98
CA ALA A 137 -15.08 -25.89 18.04
C ALA A 137 -15.30 -27.29 17.44
N ALA A 138 -16.04 -27.42 16.36
CA ALA A 138 -16.24 -28.70 15.65
C ALA A 138 -14.90 -29.30 15.15
N ALA A 139 -13.99 -28.48 14.62
CA ALA A 139 -12.66 -28.96 14.22
C ALA A 139 -11.86 -29.52 15.42
N ARG A 140 -11.98 -28.90 16.59
CA ARG A 140 -11.33 -29.37 17.83
C ARG A 140 -11.91 -30.69 18.35
N THR A 141 -13.23 -30.92 18.21
CA THR A 141 -13.83 -32.22 18.58
C THR A 141 -13.29 -33.37 17.71
N LEU A 142 -12.85 -33.06 16.48
CA LEU A 142 -12.15 -33.99 15.58
C LEU A 142 -10.63 -34.10 15.87
N ARG A 143 -10.19 -33.74 17.09
CA ARG A 143 -8.79 -33.76 17.54
C ARG A 143 -7.83 -32.89 16.75
N GLN A 144 -8.32 -31.85 16.03
CA GLN A 144 -7.47 -30.89 15.34
C GLN A 144 -6.82 -29.94 16.38
N SER A 145 -5.52 -29.63 16.19
CA SER A 145 -4.84 -28.62 16.99
C SER A 145 -5.40 -27.23 16.69
N ALA A 146 -5.18 -26.26 17.58
CA ALA A 146 -5.58 -24.86 17.35
C ALA A 146 -4.98 -24.26 16.07
N TRP A 147 -3.74 -24.59 15.77
CA TRP A 147 -3.07 -24.18 14.52
C TRP A 147 -3.69 -24.84 13.30
N SER A 148 -3.97 -26.14 13.36
CA SER A 148 -4.62 -26.87 12.26
C SER A 148 -6.03 -26.32 11.99
N SER A 149 -6.82 -26.03 13.03
CA SER A 149 -8.14 -25.40 12.93
C SER A 149 -8.03 -23.99 12.31
N PHE A 150 -7.03 -23.19 12.73
CA PHE A 150 -6.80 -21.87 12.13
C PHE A 150 -6.50 -21.95 10.64
N VAL A 151 -5.54 -22.78 10.23
CA VAL A 151 -5.08 -22.85 8.82
C VAL A 151 -6.12 -23.51 7.92
N ARG A 152 -6.88 -24.52 8.42
CA ARG A 152 -7.80 -25.31 7.60
C ARG A 152 -9.25 -24.80 7.62
N VAL A 153 -9.63 -24.00 8.63
CA VAL A 153 -11.01 -23.52 8.77
C VAL A 153 -11.03 -21.98 8.78
N THR A 154 -10.38 -21.34 9.76
CA THR A 154 -10.51 -19.90 9.98
C THR A 154 -9.93 -19.09 8.84
N LEU A 155 -8.70 -19.38 8.44
CA LEU A 155 -7.98 -18.63 7.42
C LEU A 155 -8.64 -18.76 6.02
N PRO A 156 -9.05 -19.95 5.53
CA PRO A 156 -9.74 -20.08 4.26
C PRO A 156 -11.08 -19.36 4.22
N LEU A 157 -11.85 -19.38 5.32
CA LEU A 157 -13.12 -18.67 5.40
C LEU A 157 -12.96 -17.15 5.46
N ALA A 158 -11.89 -16.66 6.10
CA ALA A 158 -11.59 -15.23 6.17
C ALA A 158 -10.86 -14.71 4.91
N TRP A 159 -10.28 -15.61 4.09
CA TRP A 159 -9.41 -15.23 2.97
C TRP A 159 -10.02 -14.24 1.97
N PRO A 160 -11.31 -14.38 1.53
CA PRO A 160 -11.89 -13.43 0.60
C PRO A 160 -11.91 -11.99 1.14
N GLY A 161 -12.24 -11.82 2.43
CA GLY A 161 -12.21 -10.50 3.07
C GLY A 161 -10.80 -9.93 3.25
N ILE A 162 -9.81 -10.79 3.56
CA ILE A 162 -8.40 -10.40 3.64
C ILE A 162 -7.91 -9.96 2.26
N LEU A 163 -8.24 -10.71 1.21
CA LEU A 163 -7.86 -10.38 -0.16
C LEU A 163 -8.48 -9.05 -0.61
N ALA A 164 -9.75 -8.81 -0.27
CA ALA A 164 -10.41 -7.53 -0.53
C ALA A 164 -9.64 -6.35 0.07
N GLY A 165 -9.31 -6.44 1.36
CA GLY A 165 -8.50 -5.42 2.04
C GLY A 165 -7.10 -5.26 1.45
N THR A 166 -6.49 -6.34 0.99
CA THR A 166 -5.17 -6.33 0.35
C THR A 166 -5.18 -5.59 -0.99
N LEU A 167 -6.22 -5.81 -1.80
CA LEU A 167 -6.38 -5.11 -3.08
C LEU A 167 -6.62 -3.60 -2.89
N LEU A 168 -7.42 -3.23 -1.89
CA LEU A 168 -7.61 -1.83 -1.51
C LEU A 168 -6.30 -1.20 -0.99
N ALA A 169 -5.53 -1.93 -0.20
CA ALA A 169 -4.23 -1.49 0.30
C ALA A 169 -3.22 -1.28 -0.84
N PHE A 170 -3.21 -2.17 -1.84
CA PHE A 170 -2.38 -2.00 -3.03
C PHE A 170 -2.76 -0.74 -3.82
N ALA A 171 -4.05 -0.54 -4.09
CA ALA A 171 -4.53 0.66 -4.78
C ALA A 171 -4.16 1.94 -3.99
N ARG A 172 -4.29 1.91 -2.66
CA ARG A 172 -3.90 3.02 -1.78
C ARG A 172 -2.40 3.28 -1.81
N ALA A 173 -1.58 2.23 -1.78
CA ALA A 173 -0.12 2.33 -1.84
C ALA A 173 0.37 2.84 -3.19
N MET A 174 -0.27 2.46 -4.30
CA MET A 174 0.03 2.97 -5.65
C MET A 174 -0.18 4.48 -5.78
N GLY A 175 -1.20 5.02 -5.13
CA GLY A 175 -1.52 6.45 -5.13
C GLY A 175 -0.84 7.23 -4.00
N GLU A 176 0.10 6.63 -3.25
CA GLU A 176 0.76 7.35 -2.16
C GLU A 176 1.73 8.39 -2.71
N PHE A 177 1.59 9.62 -2.20
CA PHE A 177 2.39 10.77 -2.60
C PHE A 177 3.02 11.47 -1.39
N GLY A 178 2.19 12.00 -0.50
CA GLY A 178 2.63 12.95 0.53
C GLY A 178 3.62 12.38 1.54
N ALA A 179 3.35 11.18 2.09
CA ALA A 179 4.24 10.54 3.03
C ALA A 179 5.52 10.05 2.33
N SER A 180 5.40 9.53 1.12
CA SER A 180 6.53 9.06 0.32
C SER A 180 7.43 10.21 -0.10
N LEU A 181 6.88 11.36 -0.51
CA LEU A 181 7.64 12.55 -0.85
C LEU A 181 8.46 13.07 0.34
N MET A 182 7.86 13.09 1.53
CA MET A 182 8.54 13.53 2.76
C MET A 182 9.71 12.61 3.14
N VAL A 183 9.57 11.29 2.98
CA VAL A 183 10.57 10.31 3.45
C VAL A 183 11.61 10.00 2.37
N ALA A 184 11.18 9.76 1.14
CA ALA A 184 12.05 9.31 0.05
C ALA A 184 12.53 10.45 -0.86
N GLY A 185 11.81 11.58 -0.87
CA GLY A 185 12.04 12.66 -1.84
C GLY A 185 11.64 12.26 -3.25
N SER A 186 11.67 13.22 -4.19
CA SER A 186 11.44 12.98 -5.61
C SER A 186 12.77 13.06 -6.37
N ILE A 187 13.48 11.95 -6.47
CA ILE A 187 14.77 11.86 -7.16
C ILE A 187 14.57 11.04 -8.44
N PRO A 188 14.65 11.66 -9.65
CA PRO A 188 14.49 10.95 -10.92
C PRO A 188 15.43 9.73 -11.02
N GLY A 189 14.91 8.61 -11.53
CA GLY A 189 15.67 7.37 -11.66
C GLY A 189 15.99 6.63 -10.34
N ARG A 190 15.57 7.14 -9.16
CA ARG A 190 15.88 6.54 -7.85
C ARG A 190 14.70 6.38 -6.92
N THR A 191 13.97 7.46 -6.63
CA THR A 191 12.89 7.47 -5.64
C THR A 191 11.59 8.07 -6.15
N GLN A 192 11.62 8.68 -7.33
CA GLN A 192 10.47 9.33 -7.95
C GLN A 192 9.42 8.27 -8.33
N THR A 193 8.31 8.26 -7.60
CA THR A 193 7.13 7.45 -7.91
C THR A 193 6.28 8.13 -8.99
N LEU A 194 5.31 7.41 -9.54
CA LEU A 194 4.42 7.91 -10.58
C LEU A 194 3.65 9.17 -10.13
N SER A 195 3.15 9.18 -8.89
CA SER A 195 2.47 10.36 -8.32
C SER A 195 3.40 11.57 -8.19
N MET A 196 4.68 11.34 -7.85
CA MET A 196 5.71 12.39 -7.79
C MET A 196 6.06 12.89 -9.21
N ALA A 197 6.22 11.98 -10.19
CA ALA A 197 6.50 12.35 -11.57
C ALA A 197 5.39 13.22 -12.18
N ILE A 198 4.12 12.90 -11.90
CA ILE A 198 2.99 13.73 -12.30
C ILE A 198 3.09 15.12 -11.66
N TYR A 199 3.35 15.18 -10.37
CA TYR A 199 3.49 16.45 -9.66
C TYR A 199 4.64 17.30 -10.22
N ASP A 200 5.81 16.69 -10.41
CA ASP A 200 6.99 17.38 -10.94
C ASP A 200 6.75 17.90 -12.39
N ALA A 201 6.09 17.11 -13.25
CA ALA A 201 5.73 17.51 -14.60
C ALA A 201 4.77 18.72 -14.62
N VAL A 202 3.77 18.72 -13.71
CA VAL A 202 2.86 19.88 -13.55
C VAL A 202 3.63 21.13 -13.08
N GLN A 203 4.55 20.98 -12.14
CA GLN A 203 5.36 22.10 -11.64
C GLN A 203 6.34 22.63 -12.68
N ALA A 204 6.82 21.78 -13.59
CA ALA A 204 7.68 22.16 -14.71
C ALA A 204 6.90 22.78 -15.89
N GLY A 205 5.56 22.77 -15.88
CA GLY A 205 4.73 23.22 -16.99
C GLY A 205 4.72 22.25 -18.17
N GLU A 206 5.08 20.98 -17.94
CA GLU A 206 5.09 19.92 -18.95
C GLU A 206 3.70 19.24 -19.04
N ASP A 207 2.69 20.00 -19.46
CA ASP A 207 1.29 19.55 -19.46
C ASP A 207 1.06 18.25 -20.24
N ARG A 208 1.80 18.03 -21.33
CA ARG A 208 1.68 16.80 -22.15
C ARG A 208 2.16 15.58 -21.39
N THR A 209 3.34 15.66 -20.75
CA THR A 209 3.91 14.59 -19.91
C THR A 209 2.99 14.30 -18.73
N ALA A 210 2.52 15.34 -18.05
CA ALA A 210 1.59 15.22 -16.94
C ALA A 210 0.29 14.49 -17.36
N LEU A 211 -0.33 14.92 -18.45
CA LEU A 211 -1.57 14.32 -18.97
C LEU A 211 -1.37 12.84 -19.34
N LEU A 212 -0.26 12.49 -19.99
CA LEU A 212 0.05 11.11 -20.36
C LEU A 212 0.18 10.23 -19.12
N LEU A 213 0.96 10.66 -18.12
CA LEU A 213 1.15 9.93 -16.88
C LEU A 213 -0.17 9.78 -16.10
N VAL A 214 -1.03 10.80 -16.09
CA VAL A 214 -2.37 10.75 -15.49
C VAL A 214 -3.25 9.72 -16.21
N LEU A 215 -3.25 9.70 -17.55
CA LEU A 215 -4.02 8.71 -18.32
C LEU A 215 -3.55 7.28 -18.02
N VAL A 216 -2.24 7.03 -18.00
CA VAL A 216 -1.66 5.72 -17.67
C VAL A 216 -2.06 5.30 -16.27
N THR A 217 -1.94 6.21 -15.29
CA THR A 217 -2.35 5.94 -13.90
C THR A 217 -3.83 5.61 -13.80
N SER A 218 -4.68 6.36 -14.51
CA SER A 218 -6.12 6.15 -14.50
C SER A 218 -6.51 4.81 -15.11
N VAL A 219 -5.93 4.45 -16.25
CA VAL A 219 -6.16 3.14 -16.90
C VAL A 219 -5.72 2.01 -16.00
N LEU A 220 -4.53 2.13 -15.39
CA LEU A 220 -4.00 1.13 -14.45
C LEU A 220 -4.92 0.97 -13.22
N SER A 221 -5.38 2.08 -12.66
CA SER A 221 -6.29 2.08 -11.50
C SER A 221 -7.63 1.43 -11.83
N VAL A 222 -8.23 1.76 -12.99
CA VAL A 222 -9.48 1.13 -13.45
C VAL A 222 -9.27 -0.36 -13.69
N ALA A 223 -8.18 -0.76 -14.34
CA ALA A 223 -7.85 -2.18 -14.56
C ALA A 223 -7.74 -2.95 -13.24
N LEU A 224 -7.04 -2.37 -12.24
CA LEU A 224 -6.93 -2.95 -10.90
C LEU A 224 -8.28 -3.10 -10.21
N LEU A 225 -9.16 -2.10 -10.29
CA LEU A 225 -10.50 -2.16 -9.71
C LEU A 225 -11.38 -3.21 -10.38
N VAL A 226 -11.33 -3.31 -11.72
CA VAL A 226 -12.07 -4.33 -12.48
C VAL A 226 -11.60 -5.74 -12.11
N VAL A 227 -10.28 -5.95 -12.05
CA VAL A 227 -9.70 -7.22 -11.62
C VAL A 227 -10.11 -7.55 -10.18
N SER A 228 -10.01 -6.57 -9.27
CA SER A 228 -10.43 -6.71 -7.88
C SER A 228 -11.90 -7.15 -7.76
N ASN A 229 -12.80 -6.46 -8.45
CA ASN A 229 -14.23 -6.81 -8.42
C ASN A 229 -14.51 -8.21 -8.96
N ARG A 230 -13.78 -8.66 -9.97
CA ARG A 230 -13.95 -10.01 -10.54
C ARG A 230 -13.56 -11.13 -9.57
N PHE A 231 -12.58 -10.88 -8.71
CA PHE A 231 -12.15 -11.84 -7.68
C PHE A 231 -12.99 -11.77 -6.40
N LEU A 232 -13.66 -10.64 -6.14
CA LEU A 232 -14.44 -10.41 -4.92
C LEU A 232 -15.93 -10.65 -5.08
N SER A 233 -16.45 -10.70 -6.32
CA SER A 233 -17.87 -11.03 -6.56
C SER A 233 -18.10 -12.51 -6.27
N PRO A 234 -18.87 -12.86 -5.22
CA PRO A 234 -19.28 -14.25 -5.01
C PRO A 234 -20.14 -14.68 -6.22
N ARG A 235 -19.80 -15.80 -6.81
CA ARG A 235 -20.67 -16.51 -7.76
C ARG A 235 -21.79 -17.21 -7.00
#